data_4d30a4f0fac1e6eb4460e2a373f4a3f8
#
_entry.id   4d30a4f0fac1e6eb4460e2a373f4a3f8
#
_cell.length_a   1.000
_cell.length_b   1.000
_cell.length_c   1.000
_cell.angle_alpha   90.00
_cell.angle_beta   90.00
_cell.angle_gamma   90.00
#
_symmetry.space_group_name_H-M   'P 1'
#
loop_
_entity.id
_entity.type
_entity.pdbx_description
1 polymer ?
#
loop_
_entity_poly.entity_id
_entity_poly.type
_entity_poly.pdbx_seq_one_letter_code
_entity_poly.pdbx_strand_id
1 'polypeptide(L)'
;VSIQKNWQELIKPNKLEVAQSRDPKRVATVVAEPLERGFGLTLGNALRRVLMSSLQGAAVTAVQIDGVLHEFSSIPGVREDVTDIVLNIKEIAVRMQGQGPKRMVVRKAGPGVVTAGDIQTVGDIEILNPELVICTLDEGAEIRMEFTVDTGKGYVPAERNRPEDAPIGLIPVDSLYSPVRKVSYKVENTREGQVLDYDKLTMTVETNGAVKPDDAVAYAARILQDQLSIFVNFEEPQKDSKVESVPELAFNPALLKKVDELELSVRSANCLKNDNIVYIGDLIQKSEAEMLRTPNFGRKSLNEIKEVLAQMGLHLGMEVPNWPPENIEDLAKRYEDHNY
;
A
#
# COMPACT_ATOMS: atom_id res chain seq x y z
N VAL A 1 4.23 -35.67 16.28
CA VAL A 1 3.94 -34.34 15.73
C VAL A 1 2.65 -33.86 16.37
N SER A 2 2.70 -32.79 17.12
CA SER A 2 1.51 -32.22 17.75
C SER A 2 0.65 -31.53 16.67
N ILE A 3 -0.65 -31.85 16.60
CA ILE A 3 -1.61 -31.22 15.70
C ILE A 3 -1.58 -29.68 15.82
N GLN A 4 -1.14 -29.19 17.00
CA GLN A 4 -0.99 -27.77 17.31
C GLN A 4 0.07 -27.04 16.43
N LYS A 5 0.95 -27.75 15.73
CA LYS A 5 1.99 -27.16 14.86
C LYS A 5 1.81 -27.52 13.39
N ASN A 6 0.74 -28.22 13.04
CA ASN A 6 0.51 -28.73 11.68
C ASN A 6 0.62 -27.65 10.60
N TRP A 7 0.10 -26.42 10.85
CA TRP A 7 0.14 -25.32 9.87
C TRP A 7 1.56 -24.82 9.56
N GLN A 8 2.57 -25.13 10.40
CA GLN A 8 3.96 -24.75 10.18
C GLN A 8 4.65 -25.64 9.14
N GLU A 9 4.19 -26.89 9.02
CA GLU A 9 4.72 -27.89 8.09
C GLU A 9 4.11 -27.78 6.68
N LEU A 10 2.98 -27.07 6.55
CA LEU A 10 2.34 -26.84 5.25
C LEU A 10 3.21 -25.98 4.35
N ILE A 11 3.34 -26.40 3.09
CA ILE A 11 4.08 -25.65 2.09
C ILE A 11 3.41 -24.30 1.81
N LYS A 12 4.21 -23.27 1.65
CA LYS A 12 3.75 -21.90 1.37
C LYS A 12 4.52 -21.36 0.18
N PRO A 13 3.88 -20.62 -0.71
CA PRO A 13 4.60 -19.94 -1.79
C PRO A 13 5.57 -18.90 -1.20
N ASN A 14 6.80 -18.93 -1.65
CA ASN A 14 7.83 -17.98 -1.20
C ASN A 14 7.68 -16.62 -1.85
N LYS A 15 7.09 -16.58 -3.05
CA LYS A 15 6.94 -15.37 -3.86
C LYS A 15 5.64 -15.42 -4.65
N LEU A 16 4.97 -14.27 -4.73
CA LEU A 16 3.89 -14.06 -5.65
C LEU A 16 4.47 -13.49 -6.95
N GLU A 17 4.25 -14.19 -8.06
CA GLU A 17 4.67 -13.69 -9.38
C GLU A 17 3.53 -12.90 -10.01
N VAL A 18 3.84 -11.69 -10.46
CA VAL A 18 2.88 -10.82 -11.17
C VAL A 18 3.33 -10.67 -12.60
N ALA A 19 2.62 -11.34 -13.52
CA ALA A 19 2.83 -11.18 -14.96
C ALA A 19 2.05 -9.95 -15.43
N GLN A 20 2.76 -9.00 -16.00
CA GLN A 20 2.18 -7.79 -16.55
C GLN A 20 1.54 -8.06 -17.91
N SER A 21 0.37 -7.49 -18.15
CA SER A 21 -0.31 -7.49 -19.43
C SER A 21 0.06 -6.25 -20.27
N ARG A 22 -0.60 -6.10 -21.44
CA ARG A 22 -0.47 -4.89 -22.29
C ARG A 22 -0.92 -3.62 -21.57
N ASP A 23 -1.85 -3.74 -20.62
CA ASP A 23 -2.29 -2.63 -19.75
C ASP A 23 -2.09 -3.01 -18.27
N PRO A 24 -0.88 -2.79 -17.70
CA PRO A 24 -0.57 -3.17 -16.33
C PRO A 24 -1.32 -2.35 -15.28
N LYS A 25 -1.96 -1.24 -15.66
CA LYS A 25 -2.80 -0.46 -14.76
C LYS A 25 -4.18 -1.07 -14.54
N ARG A 26 -4.66 -1.87 -15.52
CA ARG A 26 -6.01 -2.42 -15.50
C ARG A 26 -6.06 -3.93 -15.47
N VAL A 27 -5.03 -4.64 -15.97
CA VAL A 27 -5.02 -6.11 -16.04
C VAL A 27 -3.71 -6.66 -15.54
N ALA A 28 -3.75 -7.62 -14.61
CA ALA A 28 -2.59 -8.39 -14.22
C ALA A 28 -2.96 -9.86 -13.98
N THR A 29 -1.98 -10.73 -14.21
CA THR A 29 -2.06 -12.14 -13.87
C THR A 29 -1.14 -12.44 -12.72
N VAL A 30 -1.70 -12.95 -11.64
CA VAL A 30 -1.00 -13.27 -10.39
C VAL A 30 -0.86 -14.78 -10.30
N VAL A 31 0.34 -15.27 -10.04
CA VAL A 31 0.65 -16.69 -9.92
C VAL A 31 1.18 -16.97 -8.51
N ALA A 32 0.56 -17.93 -7.85
CA ALA A 32 0.97 -18.44 -6.54
C ALA A 32 1.26 -19.94 -6.64
N GLU A 33 2.53 -20.30 -6.44
CA GLU A 33 3.02 -21.69 -6.42
C GLU A 33 4.28 -21.82 -5.57
N PRO A 34 4.51 -22.97 -4.94
CA PRO A 34 3.62 -24.10 -4.74
C PRO A 34 2.61 -23.84 -3.61
N LEU A 35 1.42 -24.41 -3.71
CA LEU A 35 0.40 -24.43 -2.67
C LEU A 35 0.10 -25.90 -2.31
N GLU A 36 -0.27 -26.15 -1.05
CA GLU A 36 -0.81 -27.47 -0.67
C GLU A 36 -2.01 -27.83 -1.53
N ARG A 37 -2.16 -29.13 -1.81
CA ARG A 37 -3.28 -29.66 -2.59
C ARG A 37 -4.63 -29.21 -2.07
N GLY A 38 -5.46 -28.65 -2.94
CA GLY A 38 -6.78 -28.10 -2.65
C GLY A 38 -6.78 -26.63 -2.24
N PHE A 39 -5.65 -26.07 -1.80
CA PHE A 39 -5.58 -24.65 -1.43
C PHE A 39 -5.69 -23.73 -2.64
N GLY A 40 -5.26 -24.16 -3.82
CA GLY A 40 -5.45 -23.38 -5.05
C GLY A 40 -6.93 -23.05 -5.29
N LEU A 41 -7.81 -24.03 -5.17
CA LEU A 41 -9.25 -23.83 -5.32
C LEU A 41 -9.85 -23.00 -4.19
N THR A 42 -9.48 -23.29 -2.94
CA THR A 42 -9.96 -22.58 -1.75
C THR A 42 -9.60 -21.10 -1.79
N LEU A 43 -8.34 -20.79 -2.00
CA LEU A 43 -7.86 -19.41 -2.06
C LEU A 43 -8.36 -18.68 -3.31
N GLY A 44 -8.35 -19.34 -4.47
CA GLY A 44 -8.83 -18.77 -5.72
C GLY A 44 -10.29 -18.35 -5.64
N ASN A 45 -11.16 -19.21 -5.09
CA ASN A 45 -12.57 -18.89 -4.93
C ASN A 45 -12.80 -17.80 -3.87
N ALA A 46 -12.12 -17.89 -2.71
CA ALA A 46 -12.26 -16.91 -1.64
C ALA A 46 -11.80 -15.51 -2.10
N LEU A 47 -10.62 -15.41 -2.71
CA LEU A 47 -10.09 -14.14 -3.24
C LEU A 47 -10.99 -13.57 -4.33
N ARG A 48 -11.44 -14.40 -5.28
CA ARG A 48 -12.37 -13.95 -6.33
C ARG A 48 -13.63 -13.33 -5.75
N ARG A 49 -14.24 -13.97 -4.76
CA ARG A 49 -15.47 -13.47 -4.12
C ARG A 49 -15.24 -12.13 -3.42
N VAL A 50 -14.15 -12.00 -2.67
CA VAL A 50 -13.81 -10.76 -1.95
C VAL A 50 -13.45 -9.64 -2.92
N LEU A 51 -12.69 -9.93 -3.99
CA LEU A 51 -12.37 -8.99 -5.04
C LEU A 51 -13.61 -8.38 -5.70
N MET A 52 -14.63 -9.21 -5.97
CA MET A 52 -15.84 -8.75 -6.65
C MET A 52 -16.82 -8.02 -5.73
N SER A 53 -16.81 -8.28 -4.42
CA SER A 53 -17.87 -7.81 -3.50
C SER A 53 -17.43 -6.83 -2.42
N SER A 54 -16.15 -6.85 -2.02
CA SER A 54 -15.76 -6.22 -0.75
C SER A 54 -14.85 -5.00 -0.90
N LEU A 55 -14.26 -4.79 -2.08
CA LEU A 55 -13.43 -3.64 -2.33
C LEU A 55 -14.28 -2.37 -2.49
N GLN A 56 -13.83 -1.30 -1.85
CA GLN A 56 -14.47 0.01 -1.95
C GLN A 56 -14.08 0.71 -3.24
N GLY A 57 -15.05 1.39 -3.85
CA GLY A 57 -14.84 2.23 -5.01
C GLY A 57 -15.78 3.42 -5.03
N ALA A 58 -15.83 4.14 -6.14
CA ALA A 58 -16.72 5.27 -6.35
C ALA A 58 -17.54 5.06 -7.62
N ALA A 59 -18.78 5.54 -7.63
CA ALA A 59 -19.66 5.47 -8.78
C ALA A 59 -20.65 6.62 -8.79
N VAL A 60 -21.23 6.89 -9.96
CA VAL A 60 -22.36 7.81 -10.09
C VAL A 60 -23.60 7.16 -9.47
N THR A 61 -24.29 7.88 -8.58
CA THR A 61 -25.48 7.41 -7.87
C THR A 61 -26.76 8.01 -8.41
N ALA A 62 -26.67 9.22 -8.96
CA ALA A 62 -27.82 9.92 -9.55
C ALA A 62 -27.35 10.93 -10.60
N VAL A 63 -28.24 11.25 -11.53
CA VAL A 63 -28.06 12.31 -12.51
C VAL A 63 -29.30 13.20 -12.55
N GLN A 64 -29.09 14.49 -12.76
CA GLN A 64 -30.13 15.46 -13.05
C GLN A 64 -29.80 16.13 -14.38
N ILE A 65 -30.75 16.12 -15.31
CA ILE A 65 -30.60 16.68 -16.65
C ILE A 65 -31.60 17.81 -16.80
N ASP A 66 -31.14 18.96 -17.25
CA ASP A 66 -32.02 20.12 -17.39
C ASP A 66 -33.12 19.82 -18.41
N GLY A 67 -34.37 20.11 -18.03
CA GLY A 67 -35.55 19.86 -18.86
C GLY A 67 -36.06 18.40 -18.88
N VAL A 68 -35.48 17.51 -18.10
CA VAL A 68 -35.86 16.09 -18.01
C VAL A 68 -36.42 15.79 -16.62
N LEU A 69 -37.58 15.15 -16.58
CA LEU A 69 -38.27 14.78 -15.34
C LEU A 69 -38.13 13.32 -14.94
N HIS A 70 -37.89 12.41 -15.92
CA HIS A 70 -37.79 10.98 -15.71
C HIS A 70 -36.99 10.33 -16.83
N GLU A 71 -36.51 9.13 -16.62
CA GLU A 71 -35.62 8.34 -17.49
C GLU A 71 -36.27 7.96 -18.85
N PHE A 72 -37.57 7.94 -18.95
CA PHE A 72 -38.29 7.57 -20.19
C PHE A 72 -38.61 8.79 -21.06
N SER A 73 -37.80 9.84 -21.00
CA SER A 73 -37.95 11.07 -21.78
C SER A 73 -36.95 11.08 -22.94
N SER A 74 -37.24 11.91 -23.92
CA SER A 74 -36.29 12.28 -24.98
C SER A 74 -35.93 13.78 -24.83
N ILE A 75 -34.72 14.13 -25.27
CA ILE A 75 -34.20 15.50 -25.20
C ILE A 75 -34.16 16.04 -26.66
N PRO A 76 -34.80 17.17 -26.94
CA PRO A 76 -34.75 17.75 -28.29
C PRO A 76 -33.29 18.06 -28.71
N GLY A 77 -32.92 17.58 -29.90
CA GLY A 77 -31.57 17.76 -30.45
C GLY A 77 -30.48 16.85 -29.85
N VAL A 78 -30.87 15.87 -29.06
CA VAL A 78 -29.98 14.78 -28.59
C VAL A 78 -30.42 13.51 -29.26
N ARG A 79 -29.45 12.73 -29.77
CA ARG A 79 -29.77 11.53 -30.59
C ARG A 79 -30.18 10.34 -29.71
N GLU A 80 -29.54 10.20 -28.56
CA GLU A 80 -29.78 9.15 -27.58
C GLU A 80 -30.97 9.52 -26.69
N ASP A 81 -31.79 8.55 -26.34
CA ASP A 81 -32.82 8.71 -25.33
C ASP A 81 -32.20 8.79 -23.93
N VAL A 82 -32.92 9.38 -22.97
CA VAL A 82 -32.45 9.51 -21.60
C VAL A 82 -32.06 8.17 -20.98
N THR A 83 -32.78 7.10 -21.32
CA THR A 83 -32.44 5.74 -20.89
C THR A 83 -31.04 5.31 -21.36
N ASP A 84 -30.72 5.57 -22.64
CA ASP A 84 -29.41 5.26 -23.22
C ASP A 84 -28.31 6.13 -22.56
N ILE A 85 -28.61 7.41 -22.30
CA ILE A 85 -27.71 8.31 -21.58
C ILE A 85 -27.40 7.76 -20.18
N VAL A 86 -28.41 7.30 -19.45
CA VAL A 86 -28.23 6.70 -18.10
C VAL A 86 -27.40 5.42 -18.17
N LEU A 87 -27.60 4.59 -19.17
CA LEU A 87 -26.78 3.38 -19.38
C LEU A 87 -25.30 3.74 -19.65
N ASN A 88 -25.04 4.77 -20.44
CA ASN A 88 -23.69 5.27 -20.68
C ASN A 88 -23.07 5.87 -19.39
N ILE A 89 -23.85 6.59 -18.59
CA ILE A 89 -23.41 7.15 -17.31
C ILE A 89 -22.97 6.06 -16.31
N LYS A 90 -23.62 4.90 -16.30
CA LYS A 90 -23.24 3.75 -15.45
C LYS A 90 -21.83 3.22 -15.76
N GLU A 91 -21.36 3.41 -16.98
CA GLU A 91 -20.02 2.96 -17.42
C GLU A 91 -18.90 3.96 -17.07
N ILE A 92 -19.22 5.15 -16.56
CA ILE A 92 -18.22 6.14 -16.14
C ILE A 92 -17.41 5.57 -14.97
N ALA A 93 -16.12 5.38 -15.21
CA ALA A 93 -15.18 4.94 -14.18
C ALA A 93 -14.63 6.13 -13.41
N VAL A 94 -14.88 6.17 -12.12
CA VAL A 94 -14.52 7.29 -11.24
C VAL A 94 -13.57 6.83 -10.16
N ARG A 95 -12.55 7.62 -9.88
CA ARG A 95 -11.74 7.55 -8.66
C ARG A 95 -12.07 8.78 -7.81
N MET A 96 -12.40 8.57 -6.55
CA MET A 96 -12.69 9.64 -5.61
C MET A 96 -11.84 9.50 -4.35
N GLN A 97 -11.20 10.59 -3.93
CA GLN A 97 -10.52 10.70 -2.65
C GLN A 97 -11.45 11.41 -1.66
N GLY A 98 -11.61 10.82 -0.47
CA GLY A 98 -12.53 11.33 0.55
C GLY A 98 -13.87 10.62 0.60
N GLN A 99 -14.71 10.99 1.54
CA GLN A 99 -16.01 10.37 1.80
C GLN A 99 -17.15 11.35 1.52
N GLY A 100 -18.33 10.78 1.29
CA GLY A 100 -19.59 11.49 1.10
C GLY A 100 -19.88 11.89 -0.34
N PRO A 101 -21.14 12.22 -0.63
CA PRO A 101 -21.57 12.54 -1.98
C PRO A 101 -20.95 13.84 -2.47
N LYS A 102 -20.44 13.83 -3.71
CA LYS A 102 -19.88 14.98 -4.41
C LYS A 102 -20.59 15.18 -5.73
N ARG A 103 -20.54 16.40 -6.25
CA ARG A 103 -21.20 16.76 -7.51
C ARG A 103 -20.19 17.03 -8.61
N MET A 104 -20.54 16.60 -9.82
CA MET A 104 -19.85 16.91 -11.07
C MET A 104 -20.85 17.48 -12.05
N VAL A 105 -20.40 18.32 -12.95
CA VAL A 105 -21.30 18.99 -13.93
C VAL A 105 -20.67 18.88 -15.32
N VAL A 106 -21.52 18.61 -16.32
CA VAL A 106 -21.18 18.82 -17.73
C VAL A 106 -22.12 19.83 -18.33
N ARG A 107 -21.58 20.74 -19.12
CA ARG A 107 -22.32 21.66 -19.96
C ARG A 107 -21.67 21.70 -21.34
N LYS A 108 -22.42 21.37 -22.38
CA LYS A 108 -21.92 21.37 -23.76
C LYS A 108 -23.02 21.82 -24.72
N ALA A 109 -22.62 22.61 -25.70
CA ALA A 109 -23.48 23.02 -26.83
C ALA A 109 -23.00 22.24 -28.09
N GLY A 110 -23.98 21.80 -28.89
CA GLY A 110 -23.74 21.10 -30.14
C GLY A 110 -23.38 22.01 -31.33
N PRO A 111 -23.06 21.40 -32.48
CA PRO A 111 -23.07 19.96 -32.71
C PRO A 111 -21.83 19.27 -32.19
N GLY A 112 -21.96 18.02 -31.74
CA GLY A 112 -20.82 17.22 -31.29
C GLY A 112 -21.14 16.14 -30.27
N VAL A 113 -20.12 15.35 -29.94
CA VAL A 113 -20.23 14.26 -28.98
C VAL A 113 -19.91 14.78 -27.58
N VAL A 114 -20.74 14.46 -26.60
CA VAL A 114 -20.47 14.66 -25.18
C VAL A 114 -19.78 13.44 -24.61
N THR A 115 -18.60 13.62 -24.08
CA THR A 115 -17.80 12.53 -23.49
C THR A 115 -17.65 12.68 -21.99
N ALA A 116 -17.26 11.63 -21.31
CA ALA A 116 -16.95 11.69 -19.88
C ALA A 116 -15.82 12.70 -19.56
N GLY A 117 -14.91 12.93 -20.51
CA GLY A 117 -13.84 13.94 -20.37
C GLY A 117 -14.32 15.39 -20.39
N ASP A 118 -15.56 15.67 -20.86
CA ASP A 118 -16.15 17.00 -20.82
C ASP A 118 -16.72 17.35 -19.41
N ILE A 119 -16.80 16.39 -18.51
CA ILE A 119 -17.33 16.57 -17.16
C ILE A 119 -16.34 17.39 -16.32
N GLN A 120 -16.81 18.48 -15.76
CA GLN A 120 -16.06 19.28 -14.81
C GLN A 120 -16.08 18.60 -13.44
N THR A 121 -14.92 18.11 -13.00
CA THR A 121 -14.76 17.44 -11.72
C THR A 121 -14.26 18.42 -10.65
N VAL A 122 -14.64 18.20 -9.41
CA VAL A 122 -14.07 18.89 -8.25
C VAL A 122 -12.79 18.15 -7.87
N GLY A 123 -11.75 18.85 -7.44
CA GLY A 123 -10.35 18.41 -7.31
C GLY A 123 -10.02 17.03 -6.72
N ASP A 124 -10.98 16.39 -6.04
CA ASP A 124 -10.83 15.06 -5.46
C ASP A 124 -11.41 13.92 -6.33
N ILE A 125 -11.93 14.25 -7.51
CA ILE A 125 -12.57 13.29 -8.41
C ILE A 125 -11.79 13.23 -9.72
N GLU A 126 -11.45 12.03 -10.14
CA GLU A 126 -10.78 11.73 -11.40
C GLU A 126 -11.62 10.77 -12.24
N ILE A 127 -11.83 11.09 -13.50
CA ILE A 127 -12.49 10.21 -14.47
C ILE A 127 -11.40 9.39 -15.19
N LEU A 128 -11.57 8.08 -15.18
CA LEU A 128 -10.55 7.11 -15.65
C LEU A 128 -10.75 6.69 -17.11
N ASN A 129 -11.92 6.96 -17.69
CA ASN A 129 -12.29 6.68 -19.07
C ASN A 129 -12.87 7.91 -19.76
N PRO A 130 -12.09 8.98 -19.94
CA PRO A 130 -12.58 10.25 -20.51
C PRO A 130 -13.11 10.13 -21.95
N GLU A 131 -12.71 9.10 -22.67
CA GLU A 131 -13.14 8.79 -24.03
C GLU A 131 -14.55 8.22 -24.13
N LEU A 132 -15.19 7.85 -23.01
CA LEU A 132 -16.53 7.28 -23.00
C LEU A 132 -17.55 8.30 -23.51
N VAL A 133 -18.30 7.93 -24.55
CA VAL A 133 -19.38 8.75 -25.11
C VAL A 133 -20.62 8.64 -24.22
N ILE A 134 -21.15 9.80 -23.81
CA ILE A 134 -22.39 9.88 -23.02
C ILE A 134 -23.58 10.10 -23.96
N CYS A 135 -23.51 11.10 -24.84
CA CYS A 135 -24.54 11.38 -25.83
C CYS A 135 -23.98 12.22 -26.99
N THR A 136 -24.79 12.37 -28.04
CA THR A 136 -24.48 13.15 -29.26
C THR A 136 -25.49 14.28 -29.43
N LEU A 137 -24.98 15.50 -29.60
CA LEU A 137 -25.77 16.70 -29.80
C LEU A 137 -25.84 17.07 -31.28
N ASP A 138 -27.03 17.42 -31.74
CA ASP A 138 -27.25 18.01 -33.06
C ASP A 138 -26.98 19.53 -33.04
N GLU A 139 -27.06 20.16 -34.20
CA GLU A 139 -26.83 21.60 -34.34
C GLU A 139 -27.89 22.42 -33.56
N GLY A 140 -27.40 23.35 -32.71
CA GLY A 140 -28.24 24.21 -31.88
C GLY A 140 -28.74 23.56 -30.59
N ALA A 141 -28.40 22.29 -30.32
CA ALA A 141 -28.72 21.63 -29.04
C ALA A 141 -27.75 22.03 -27.95
N GLU A 142 -28.23 22.16 -26.72
CA GLU A 142 -27.44 22.37 -25.52
C GLU A 142 -27.87 21.37 -24.44
N ILE A 143 -26.92 20.80 -23.73
CA ILE A 143 -27.19 19.88 -22.62
C ILE A 143 -26.41 20.34 -21.36
N ARG A 144 -27.10 20.26 -20.22
CA ARG A 144 -26.51 20.41 -18.90
C ARG A 144 -26.92 19.22 -18.04
N MET A 145 -25.93 18.51 -17.50
CA MET A 145 -26.16 17.40 -16.58
C MET A 145 -25.36 17.62 -15.29
N GLU A 146 -25.96 17.30 -14.17
CA GLU A 146 -25.35 17.29 -12.86
C GLU A 146 -25.35 15.86 -12.34
N PHE A 147 -24.17 15.35 -11.99
CA PHE A 147 -23.97 13.98 -11.50
C PHE A 147 -23.67 14.02 -10.00
N THR A 148 -24.29 13.12 -9.26
CA THR A 148 -23.92 12.84 -7.88
C THR A 148 -23.06 11.59 -7.85
N VAL A 149 -21.88 11.67 -7.22
CA VAL A 149 -20.91 10.57 -7.07
C VAL A 149 -20.73 10.28 -5.60
N ASP A 150 -20.73 9.01 -5.24
CA ASP A 150 -20.47 8.60 -3.86
C ASP A 150 -19.55 7.37 -3.83
N THR A 151 -19.08 7.03 -2.63
CA THR A 151 -18.26 5.86 -2.37
C THR A 151 -19.09 4.72 -1.79
N GLY A 152 -18.79 3.50 -2.17
CA GLY A 152 -19.50 2.33 -1.69
C GLY A 152 -18.78 1.03 -2.01
N LYS A 153 -19.49 -0.08 -1.86
CA LYS A 153 -18.99 -1.43 -2.12
C LYS A 153 -19.97 -2.23 -2.97
N GLY A 154 -19.43 -3.04 -3.88
CA GLY A 154 -20.22 -3.95 -4.69
C GLY A 154 -21.16 -3.23 -5.66
N TYR A 155 -22.40 -3.68 -5.73
CA TYR A 155 -23.46 -3.15 -6.59
C TYR A 155 -24.64 -2.65 -5.74
N VAL A 156 -25.11 -1.45 -6.04
CA VAL A 156 -26.29 -0.86 -5.40
C VAL A 156 -27.29 -0.47 -6.48
N PRO A 157 -28.53 -1.02 -6.47
CA PRO A 157 -29.56 -0.70 -7.44
C PRO A 157 -30.05 0.75 -7.26
N ALA A 158 -30.50 1.36 -8.34
CA ALA A 158 -30.97 2.75 -8.41
C ALA A 158 -32.04 3.10 -7.36
N GLU A 159 -32.92 2.17 -7.06
CA GLU A 159 -33.98 2.35 -6.06
C GLU A 159 -33.43 2.70 -4.67
N ARG A 160 -32.26 2.13 -4.30
CA ARG A 160 -31.59 2.41 -3.02
C ARG A 160 -30.79 3.71 -3.05
N ASN A 161 -30.44 4.20 -4.23
CA ASN A 161 -29.72 5.46 -4.41
C ASN A 161 -30.66 6.67 -4.41
N ARG A 162 -31.99 6.46 -4.38
CA ARG A 162 -32.96 7.54 -4.36
C ARG A 162 -33.08 8.09 -2.92
N PRO A 163 -32.73 9.37 -2.66
CA PRO A 163 -32.96 9.99 -1.37
C PRO A 163 -34.46 10.12 -1.08
N GLU A 164 -34.87 10.12 0.19
CA GLU A 164 -36.27 10.33 0.59
C GLU A 164 -36.79 11.73 0.13
N ASP A 165 -35.92 12.74 0.19
CA ASP A 165 -36.17 14.09 -0.25
C ASP A 165 -35.64 14.38 -1.66
N ALA A 166 -35.73 13.41 -2.58
CA ALA A 166 -35.21 13.58 -3.93
C ALA A 166 -35.89 14.76 -4.64
N PRO A 167 -35.14 15.71 -5.21
CA PRO A 167 -35.71 16.81 -6.01
C PRO A 167 -36.40 16.25 -7.27
N ILE A 168 -37.40 17.00 -7.77
CA ILE A 168 -38.08 16.63 -9.02
C ILE A 168 -37.05 16.63 -10.16
N GLY A 169 -37.06 15.57 -10.98
CA GLY A 169 -36.11 15.40 -12.09
C GLY A 169 -34.78 14.73 -11.70
N LEU A 170 -34.57 14.31 -10.45
CA LEU A 170 -33.45 13.48 -10.09
C LEU A 170 -33.70 12.05 -10.55
N ILE A 171 -32.83 11.57 -11.40
CA ILE A 171 -32.82 10.18 -11.91
C ILE A 171 -31.78 9.38 -11.15
N PRO A 172 -32.20 8.43 -10.30
CA PRO A 172 -31.25 7.55 -9.61
C PRO A 172 -30.64 6.58 -10.61
N VAL A 173 -29.35 6.27 -10.44
CA VAL A 173 -28.57 5.40 -11.30
C VAL A 173 -28.07 4.21 -10.51
N ASP A 174 -28.10 3.01 -11.10
CA ASP A 174 -27.44 1.84 -10.51
C ASP A 174 -25.95 2.09 -10.38
N SER A 175 -25.42 1.86 -9.18
CA SER A 175 -24.01 2.15 -8.90
C SER A 175 -23.19 0.89 -8.80
N LEU A 176 -22.23 0.73 -9.71
CA LEU A 176 -21.23 -0.33 -9.67
C LEU A 176 -19.97 0.22 -9.01
N TYR A 177 -19.91 0.12 -7.67
CA TYR A 177 -18.78 0.64 -6.89
C TYR A 177 -17.52 -0.21 -6.99
N SER A 178 -17.67 -1.54 -7.26
CA SER A 178 -16.51 -2.42 -7.35
C SER A 178 -15.50 -1.93 -8.36
N PRO A 179 -14.24 -1.65 -7.96
CA PRO A 179 -13.19 -1.28 -8.91
C PRO A 179 -12.74 -2.47 -9.76
N VAL A 180 -13.07 -3.70 -9.35
CA VAL A 180 -12.74 -4.93 -10.07
C VAL A 180 -13.88 -5.29 -11.02
N ARG A 181 -13.58 -5.38 -12.29
CA ARG A 181 -14.54 -5.70 -13.38
C ARG A 181 -14.65 -7.20 -13.62
N LYS A 182 -13.51 -7.89 -13.60
CA LYS A 182 -13.47 -9.32 -13.90
C LYS A 182 -12.37 -10.02 -13.12
N VAL A 183 -12.69 -11.21 -12.64
CA VAL A 183 -11.71 -12.12 -12.02
C VAL A 183 -11.91 -13.51 -12.58
N SER A 184 -10.86 -14.07 -13.15
CA SER A 184 -10.80 -15.47 -13.55
C SER A 184 -9.62 -16.14 -12.90
N TYR A 185 -9.75 -17.41 -12.52
CA TYR A 185 -8.64 -18.17 -11.99
C TYR A 185 -8.62 -19.59 -12.55
N LYS A 186 -7.42 -20.17 -12.56
CA LYS A 186 -7.14 -21.54 -12.95
C LYS A 186 -6.25 -22.19 -11.91
N VAL A 187 -6.53 -23.45 -11.60
CA VAL A 187 -5.70 -24.27 -10.72
C VAL A 187 -5.12 -25.40 -11.54
N GLU A 188 -3.81 -25.57 -11.46
CA GLU A 188 -3.06 -26.60 -12.15
C GLU A 188 -2.16 -27.30 -11.15
N ASN A 189 -1.76 -28.54 -11.44
CA ASN A 189 -0.78 -29.21 -10.63
C ASN A 189 0.61 -28.68 -10.93
N THR A 190 1.43 -28.54 -9.87
CA THR A 190 2.82 -28.14 -9.98
C THR A 190 3.72 -29.11 -9.23
N ARG A 191 5.02 -29.04 -9.51
CA ARG A 191 6.04 -29.90 -8.92
C ARG A 191 6.94 -29.11 -7.98
N GLU A 192 7.13 -29.64 -6.80
CA GLU A 192 8.18 -29.16 -5.89
C GLU A 192 9.09 -30.34 -5.50
N GLY A 193 10.35 -30.28 -5.93
CA GLY A 193 11.30 -31.35 -5.75
C GLY A 193 10.87 -32.66 -6.43
N GLN A 194 10.65 -33.71 -5.65
CA GLN A 194 10.19 -35.03 -6.10
C GLN A 194 8.67 -35.19 -6.04
N VAL A 195 7.95 -34.26 -5.43
CA VAL A 195 6.50 -34.33 -5.23
C VAL A 195 5.78 -33.56 -6.35
N LEU A 196 4.77 -34.20 -6.98
CA LEU A 196 4.02 -33.65 -8.12
C LEU A 196 2.60 -33.21 -7.75
N ASP A 197 2.26 -33.20 -6.46
CA ASP A 197 0.89 -33.09 -5.99
C ASP A 197 0.60 -31.74 -5.28
N TYR A 198 1.24 -30.70 -5.75
CA TYR A 198 0.98 -29.33 -5.29
C TYR A 198 0.15 -28.55 -6.28
N ASP A 199 -0.55 -27.54 -5.78
CA ASP A 199 -1.38 -26.66 -6.61
C ASP A 199 -0.57 -25.44 -7.07
N LYS A 200 -0.85 -25.01 -8.31
CA LYS A 200 -0.49 -23.72 -8.88
C LYS A 200 -1.77 -22.93 -9.12
N LEU A 201 -1.92 -21.81 -8.45
CA LEU A 201 -3.02 -20.89 -8.67
C LEU A 201 -2.57 -19.76 -9.62
N THR A 202 -3.23 -19.65 -10.75
CA THR A 202 -3.09 -18.55 -11.70
C THR A 202 -4.38 -17.73 -11.69
N MET A 203 -4.33 -16.46 -11.32
CA MET A 203 -5.49 -15.58 -11.23
C MET A 203 -5.29 -14.35 -12.10
N THR A 204 -6.23 -14.07 -12.99
CA THR A 204 -6.24 -12.86 -13.83
C THR A 204 -7.30 -11.91 -13.29
N VAL A 205 -6.88 -10.70 -12.96
CA VAL A 205 -7.73 -9.64 -12.40
C VAL A 205 -7.74 -8.46 -13.35
N GLU A 206 -8.94 -7.99 -13.67
CA GLU A 206 -9.18 -6.80 -14.49
C GLU A 206 -9.91 -5.76 -13.65
N THR A 207 -9.39 -4.54 -13.64
CA THR A 207 -9.94 -3.39 -12.88
C THR A 207 -10.37 -2.27 -13.83
N ASN A 208 -11.13 -1.31 -13.29
CA ASN A 208 -11.49 -0.09 -14.02
C ASN A 208 -10.35 0.96 -14.03
N GLY A 209 -9.20 0.67 -13.40
CA GLY A 209 -8.07 1.58 -13.24
C GLY A 209 -8.06 2.40 -11.96
N ALA A 210 -9.11 2.34 -11.12
CA ALA A 210 -9.15 3.04 -9.84
C ALA A 210 -8.14 2.45 -8.84
N VAL A 211 -7.90 1.16 -8.94
CA VAL A 211 -6.90 0.41 -8.18
C VAL A 211 -6.08 -0.46 -9.12
N LYS A 212 -4.80 -0.63 -8.84
CA LYS A 212 -4.00 -1.59 -9.62
C LYS A 212 -4.43 -3.01 -9.29
N PRO A 213 -4.38 -3.94 -10.27
CA PRO A 213 -4.83 -5.31 -10.04
C PRO A 213 -4.07 -6.06 -8.94
N ASP A 214 -2.77 -5.87 -8.83
CA ASP A 214 -1.91 -6.43 -7.79
C ASP A 214 -2.27 -5.90 -6.39
N ASP A 215 -2.48 -4.58 -6.26
CA ASP A 215 -2.94 -3.94 -5.03
C ASP A 215 -4.35 -4.44 -4.65
N ALA A 216 -5.25 -4.63 -5.64
CA ALA A 216 -6.58 -5.18 -5.39
C ALA A 216 -6.51 -6.58 -4.76
N VAL A 217 -5.64 -7.46 -5.27
CA VAL A 217 -5.42 -8.79 -4.71
C VAL A 217 -4.87 -8.69 -3.28
N ALA A 218 -3.93 -7.79 -3.02
CA ALA A 218 -3.36 -7.58 -1.69
C ALA A 218 -4.42 -7.10 -0.69
N TYR A 219 -5.29 -6.15 -1.06
CA TYR A 219 -6.41 -5.70 -0.23
C TYR A 219 -7.42 -6.82 0.03
N ALA A 220 -7.75 -7.62 -0.99
CA ALA A 220 -8.66 -8.75 -0.82
C ALA A 220 -8.09 -9.82 0.12
N ALA A 221 -6.79 -10.12 0.01
CA ALA A 221 -6.11 -11.04 0.90
C ALA A 221 -6.08 -10.50 2.34
N ARG A 222 -5.85 -9.20 2.53
CA ARG A 222 -5.88 -8.56 3.85
C ARG A 222 -7.26 -8.63 4.48
N ILE A 223 -8.32 -8.35 3.72
CA ILE A 223 -9.70 -8.48 4.20
C ILE A 223 -9.98 -9.90 4.68
N LEU A 224 -9.57 -10.91 3.89
CA LEU A 224 -9.74 -12.32 4.29
C LEU A 224 -8.97 -12.65 5.57
N GLN A 225 -7.74 -12.21 5.67
CA GLN A 225 -6.91 -12.41 6.85
C GLN A 225 -7.56 -11.80 8.11
N ASP A 226 -8.06 -10.57 8.01
CA ASP A 226 -8.70 -9.88 9.13
C ASP A 226 -10.01 -10.56 9.53
N GLN A 227 -10.81 -11.04 8.57
CA GLN A 227 -12.04 -11.77 8.87
C GLN A 227 -11.79 -13.15 9.47
N LEU A 228 -10.68 -13.81 9.09
CA LEU A 228 -10.31 -15.11 9.63
C LEU A 228 -9.66 -15.02 11.02
N SER A 229 -9.14 -13.86 11.40
CA SER A 229 -8.44 -13.67 12.68
C SER A 229 -9.28 -14.04 13.90
N ILE A 230 -10.61 -13.79 13.85
CA ILE A 230 -11.53 -14.11 14.94
C ILE A 230 -11.67 -15.63 15.20
N PHE A 231 -11.37 -16.45 14.19
CA PHE A 231 -11.44 -17.93 14.33
C PHE A 231 -10.16 -18.52 14.93
N VAL A 232 -9.11 -17.72 15.04
CA VAL A 232 -7.87 -18.10 15.70
C VAL A 232 -8.03 -17.79 17.19
N ASN A 233 -8.42 -18.79 18.00
CA ASN A 233 -8.76 -18.64 19.42
C ASN A 233 -7.71 -19.21 20.37
N PHE A 234 -6.55 -19.59 19.87
CA PHE A 234 -5.41 -20.02 20.67
C PHE A 234 -4.32 -18.93 20.65
N GLU A 235 -3.63 -18.80 21.78
CA GLU A 235 -2.41 -18.01 21.81
C GLU A 235 -1.44 -18.67 20.84
N GLU A 236 -1.16 -17.99 19.72
CA GLU A 236 -0.01 -18.38 18.92
C GLU A 236 1.18 -18.37 19.90
N PRO A 237 1.92 -19.50 20.03
CA PRO A 237 3.21 -19.40 20.68
C PRO A 237 3.88 -18.26 19.94
N GLN A 238 4.12 -17.18 20.68
CA GLN A 238 4.85 -16.05 20.09
C GLN A 238 5.94 -16.73 19.28
N LYS A 239 5.82 -16.72 17.94
CA LYS A 239 7.03 -16.83 17.19
C LYS A 239 7.90 -15.87 17.96
N ASP A 240 8.94 -16.40 18.61
CA ASP A 240 10.15 -15.64 18.68
C ASP A 240 10.31 -15.13 17.24
N SER A 241 9.59 -14.08 16.88
CA SER A 241 10.16 -13.09 16.05
C SER A 241 11.44 -12.85 16.85
N LYS A 242 12.46 -13.48 16.37
CA LYS A 242 13.71 -12.85 16.21
C LYS A 242 13.46 -11.71 15.18
N VAL A 243 12.65 -10.72 15.56
CA VAL A 243 13.23 -9.42 15.85
C VAL A 243 14.32 -9.83 16.79
N GLU A 244 15.51 -10.05 16.25
CA GLU A 244 16.70 -9.88 17.03
C GLU A 244 16.42 -8.56 17.70
N SER A 245 15.78 -8.67 18.89
CA SER A 245 15.72 -7.59 19.85
C SER A 245 17.19 -7.29 19.96
N VAL A 246 17.58 -6.20 19.33
CA VAL A 246 18.86 -5.60 19.62
C VAL A 246 18.92 -5.72 21.13
N PRO A 247 19.80 -6.55 21.71
CA PRO A 247 19.80 -6.80 23.12
C PRO A 247 19.74 -5.42 23.72
N GLU A 248 18.78 -5.19 24.62
CA GLU A 248 18.62 -3.90 25.28
C GLU A 248 19.98 -3.63 25.91
N LEU A 249 20.81 -2.89 25.15
CA LEU A 249 22.19 -2.65 25.53
C LEU A 249 22.08 -1.84 26.79
N ALA A 250 22.67 -2.36 27.85
CA ALA A 250 22.75 -1.64 29.12
C ALA A 250 23.52 -0.30 28.99
N PHE A 251 23.93 0.06 27.77
CA PHE A 251 24.69 1.26 27.42
C PHE A 251 24.23 1.86 26.07
N ASN A 252 24.57 3.13 25.86
CA ASN A 252 24.19 3.87 24.65
C ASN A 252 24.78 3.20 23.38
N PRO A 253 23.97 2.88 22.34
CA PRO A 253 24.44 2.30 21.07
C PRO A 253 25.56 3.10 20.39
N ALA A 254 25.61 4.41 20.60
CA ALA A 254 26.66 5.27 20.06
C ALA A 254 28.09 4.83 20.49
N LEU A 255 28.22 4.08 21.60
CA LEU A 255 29.49 3.59 22.10
C LEU A 255 30.11 2.50 21.22
N LEU A 256 29.31 1.79 20.41
CA LEU A 256 29.75 0.76 19.48
C LEU A 256 30.33 1.35 18.17
N LYS A 257 30.20 2.63 17.95
CA LYS A 257 30.81 3.30 16.79
C LYS A 257 32.33 3.34 16.92
N LYS A 258 33.00 3.23 15.80
CA LYS A 258 34.47 3.31 15.77
C LYS A 258 34.92 4.76 15.93
N VAL A 259 36.06 4.95 16.59
CA VAL A 259 36.67 6.29 16.75
C VAL A 259 37.10 6.89 15.42
N ASP A 260 37.27 6.09 14.36
CA ASP A 260 37.56 6.55 13.00
C ASP A 260 36.40 7.29 12.34
N GLU A 261 35.16 7.08 12.85
CA GLU A 261 33.96 7.76 12.35
C GLU A 261 33.76 9.14 13.00
N LEU A 262 34.55 9.45 14.02
CA LEU A 262 34.55 10.78 14.62
C LEU A 262 35.31 11.74 13.71
N GLU A 263 34.78 12.94 13.51
CA GLU A 263 35.44 14.00 12.74
C GLU A 263 36.65 14.57 13.51
N LEU A 264 37.67 13.72 13.70
CA LEU A 264 38.91 14.09 14.39
C LEU A 264 40.02 14.41 13.40
N SER A 265 40.96 15.27 13.81
CA SER A 265 42.17 15.49 13.03
C SER A 265 42.99 14.20 12.87
N VAL A 266 43.69 14.04 11.74
CA VAL A 266 44.52 12.86 11.46
C VAL A 266 45.51 12.57 12.58
N ARG A 267 45.98 13.59 13.28
CA ARG A 267 46.89 13.46 14.40
C ARG A 267 46.22 12.86 15.61
N SER A 268 45.01 13.32 15.95
CA SER A 268 44.22 12.80 17.05
C SER A 268 43.80 11.36 16.80
N ALA A 269 43.33 11.04 15.59
CA ALA A 269 42.93 9.66 15.21
C ALA A 269 44.13 8.69 15.28
N ASN A 270 45.31 9.07 14.80
CA ASN A 270 46.50 8.23 14.87
C ASN A 270 46.99 7.98 16.30
N CYS A 271 46.83 8.97 17.20
CA CYS A 271 47.17 8.78 18.60
C CYS A 271 46.25 7.77 19.29
N LEU A 272 44.93 7.79 18.98
CA LEU A 272 43.95 6.82 19.52
C LEU A 272 44.23 5.40 19.02
N LYS A 273 44.59 5.23 17.72
CA LYS A 273 44.98 3.93 17.16
C LYS A 273 46.22 3.35 17.80
N ASN A 274 47.21 4.18 18.09
CA ASN A 274 48.44 3.74 18.75
C ASN A 274 48.21 3.27 20.19
N ASP A 275 47.16 3.75 20.82
CA ASP A 275 46.76 3.35 22.20
C ASP A 275 45.71 2.23 22.20
N ASN A 276 45.49 1.58 21.04
CA ASN A 276 44.52 0.49 20.81
C ASN A 276 43.06 0.86 21.19
N ILE A 277 42.69 2.13 21.09
CA ILE A 277 41.33 2.60 21.28
C ILE A 277 40.58 2.49 19.96
N VAL A 278 39.65 1.55 19.85
CA VAL A 278 38.93 1.26 18.60
C VAL A 278 37.52 1.81 18.64
N TYR A 279 36.84 1.69 19.74
CA TYR A 279 35.45 2.09 19.91
C TYR A 279 35.30 3.34 20.81
N ILE A 280 34.22 4.09 20.61
CA ILE A 280 33.91 5.26 21.46
C ILE A 280 33.78 4.86 22.91
N GLY A 281 33.24 3.64 23.21
CA GLY A 281 33.15 3.12 24.55
C GLY A 281 34.51 2.90 25.24
N ASP A 282 35.56 2.55 24.50
CA ASP A 282 36.92 2.46 25.04
C ASP A 282 37.48 3.83 25.38
N LEU A 283 37.15 4.82 24.53
CA LEU A 283 37.61 6.20 24.65
C LEU A 283 37.05 6.89 25.91
N ILE A 284 35.75 6.77 26.15
CA ILE A 284 35.10 7.47 27.26
C ILE A 284 35.48 6.91 28.63
N GLN A 285 35.95 5.66 28.73
CA GLN A 285 36.45 5.09 29.97
C GLN A 285 37.83 5.63 30.37
N LYS A 286 38.57 6.17 29.42
CA LYS A 286 39.88 6.82 29.75
C LYS A 286 39.64 8.16 30.43
N SER A 287 40.43 8.39 31.48
CA SER A 287 40.48 9.70 32.13
C SER A 287 41.33 10.69 31.32
N GLU A 288 41.09 11.99 31.50
CA GLU A 288 41.90 13.04 30.87
C GLU A 288 43.40 12.90 31.21
N ALA A 289 43.71 12.46 32.42
CA ALA A 289 45.08 12.24 32.89
C ALA A 289 45.76 11.07 32.19
N GLU A 290 45.02 10.01 31.86
CA GLU A 290 45.50 8.87 31.09
C GLU A 290 45.74 9.24 29.64
N MET A 291 44.84 9.99 29.05
CA MET A 291 44.97 10.46 27.66
C MET A 291 46.20 11.36 27.46
N LEU A 292 46.51 12.20 28.45
CA LEU A 292 47.71 13.06 28.43
C LEU A 292 49.04 12.31 28.63
N ARG A 293 49.00 11.06 29.14
CA ARG A 293 50.16 10.16 29.23
C ARG A 293 50.53 9.47 27.93
N THR A 294 49.58 9.40 27.00
CA THR A 294 49.83 8.78 25.68
C THR A 294 50.86 9.57 24.89
N PRO A 295 51.91 8.92 24.35
CA PRO A 295 52.93 9.60 23.55
C PRO A 295 52.37 10.37 22.38
N ASN A 296 52.83 11.59 22.15
CA ASN A 296 52.39 12.50 21.08
C ASN A 296 50.98 13.04 21.20
N PHE A 297 50.28 12.83 22.32
CA PHE A 297 48.95 13.36 22.60
C PHE A 297 49.04 14.68 23.37
N GLY A 298 48.51 15.76 22.76
CA GLY A 298 48.61 17.09 23.32
C GLY A 298 47.25 17.66 23.79
N ARG A 299 47.30 18.76 24.56
CA ARG A 299 46.11 19.46 25.06
C ARG A 299 45.13 19.88 23.94
N LYS A 300 45.61 20.17 22.72
CA LYS A 300 44.76 20.51 21.57
C LYS A 300 43.93 19.31 21.15
N SER A 301 44.52 18.11 21.01
CA SER A 301 43.83 16.89 20.67
C SER A 301 42.84 16.46 21.76
N LEU A 302 43.17 16.72 23.03
CA LEU A 302 42.24 16.44 24.13
C LEU A 302 40.99 17.33 24.03
N ASN A 303 41.16 18.64 23.77
CA ASN A 303 40.02 19.53 23.63
C ASN A 303 39.15 19.19 22.43
N GLU A 304 39.75 18.83 21.29
CA GLU A 304 39.06 18.36 20.08
C GLU A 304 38.16 17.14 20.38
N ILE A 305 38.70 16.12 21.07
CA ILE A 305 37.95 14.92 21.45
C ILE A 305 36.84 15.30 22.42
N LYS A 306 37.08 16.16 23.40
CA LYS A 306 36.05 16.63 24.36
C LYS A 306 34.89 17.34 23.66
N GLU A 307 35.16 18.17 22.65
CA GLU A 307 34.13 18.86 21.87
C GLU A 307 33.28 17.88 21.09
N VAL A 308 33.90 16.90 20.40
CA VAL A 308 33.18 15.89 19.64
C VAL A 308 32.36 14.98 20.55
N LEU A 309 32.89 14.53 21.66
CA LEU A 309 32.15 13.74 22.66
C LEU A 309 31.00 14.52 23.28
N ALA A 310 31.18 15.81 23.59
CA ALA A 310 30.14 16.67 24.14
C ALA A 310 28.95 16.86 23.17
N GLN A 311 29.20 16.93 21.85
CA GLN A 311 28.12 16.94 20.83
C GLN A 311 27.29 15.67 20.84
N MET A 312 27.86 14.54 21.27
CA MET A 312 27.19 13.25 21.43
C MET A 312 26.61 13.04 22.84
N GLY A 313 26.73 14.02 23.72
CA GLY A 313 26.30 13.92 25.12
C GLY A 313 27.19 13.02 25.98
N LEU A 314 28.45 12.79 25.56
CA LEU A 314 29.43 11.93 26.22
C LEU A 314 30.58 12.73 26.80
N HIS A 315 31.30 12.18 27.79
CA HIS A 315 32.51 12.79 28.37
C HIS A 315 33.53 11.73 28.78
N LEU A 316 34.79 12.11 28.88
CA LEU A 316 35.85 11.24 29.34
C LEU A 316 35.68 10.92 30.84
N GLY A 317 36.10 9.68 31.23
CA GLY A 317 35.98 9.21 32.62
C GLY A 317 34.59 8.67 32.96
N MET A 318 33.73 8.36 31.98
CA MET A 318 32.45 7.67 32.20
C MET A 318 32.67 6.18 32.46
N GLU A 319 32.09 5.65 33.54
CA GLU A 319 32.04 4.19 33.74
C GLU A 319 30.88 3.61 32.96
N VAL A 320 31.18 2.64 32.09
CA VAL A 320 30.17 1.87 31.35
C VAL A 320 30.11 0.46 31.89
N PRO A 321 28.99 0.07 32.55
CA PRO A 321 28.87 -1.27 33.09
C PRO A 321 28.92 -2.32 31.98
N ASN A 322 29.65 -3.41 32.19
CA ASN A 322 29.82 -4.51 31.27
C ASN A 322 30.47 -4.14 29.92
N TRP A 323 31.37 -3.17 29.90
CA TRP A 323 32.18 -2.85 28.72
C TRP A 323 33.60 -3.48 28.85
N PRO A 324 34.22 -4.04 27.77
CA PRO A 324 33.61 -4.33 26.46
C PRO A 324 32.72 -5.57 26.49
N PRO A 325 31.61 -5.61 25.69
CA PRO A 325 30.78 -6.81 25.58
C PRO A 325 31.55 -7.94 24.88
N GLU A 326 31.25 -9.19 25.24
CA GLU A 326 31.95 -10.39 24.70
C GLU A 326 31.93 -10.50 23.17
N ASN A 327 30.93 -9.91 22.49
CA ASN A 327 30.72 -9.96 21.03
C ASN A 327 30.67 -8.55 20.41
N ILE A 328 31.60 -7.66 20.78
CA ILE A 328 31.59 -6.26 20.37
C ILE A 328 31.61 -6.07 18.83
N GLU A 329 32.36 -6.91 18.09
CA GLU A 329 32.46 -6.84 16.62
C GLU A 329 31.14 -7.20 15.93
N ASP A 330 30.44 -8.24 16.42
CA ASP A 330 29.15 -8.66 15.88
C ASP A 330 28.05 -7.65 16.20
N LEU A 331 28.10 -7.06 17.38
CA LEU A 331 27.17 -6.01 17.79
C LEU A 331 27.38 -4.73 16.96
N ALA A 332 28.61 -4.32 16.73
CA ALA A 332 28.93 -3.15 15.93
C ALA A 332 28.44 -3.33 14.47
N LYS A 333 28.68 -4.47 13.83
CA LYS A 333 28.17 -4.76 12.48
C LYS A 333 26.66 -4.71 12.38
N ARG A 334 25.94 -5.28 13.35
CA ARG A 334 24.46 -5.26 13.37
C ARG A 334 23.90 -3.85 13.49
N TYR A 335 24.57 -2.96 14.20
CA TYR A 335 24.18 -1.55 14.31
C TYR A 335 24.56 -0.71 13.09
N GLU A 336 25.65 -1.04 12.38
CA GLU A 336 25.99 -0.44 11.10
C GLU A 336 24.93 -0.77 10.03
N ASP A 337 24.47 -2.03 9.92
CA ASP A 337 23.49 -2.51 8.93
C ASP A 337 22.06 -1.95 9.15
N HIS A 338 21.74 -1.44 10.35
CA HIS A 338 20.40 -0.90 10.67
C HIS A 338 20.27 0.62 10.48
N ASN A 339 21.37 1.33 10.19
CA ASN A 339 21.37 2.79 9.98
C ASN A 339 21.45 3.21 8.50
N TYR A 340 21.29 2.27 7.56
CA TYR A 340 21.17 2.55 6.12
C TYR A 340 19.79 2.22 5.58
#